data_3f7cb58ee53c717b96e91e2402bea546
#
_entry.id   3f7cb58ee53c717b96e91e2402bea546
#
_cell.length_a   1.000
_cell.length_b   1.000
_cell.length_c   1.000
_cell.angle_alpha   90.00
_cell.angle_beta   90.00
_cell.angle_gamma   90.00
#
_symmetry.space_group_name_H-M   'P 1'
#
loop_
_entity.id
_entity.type
_entity.pdbx_description
1 polymer ?
#
loop_
_entity_poly.entity_id
_entity_poly.type
_entity_poly.pdbx_seq_one_letter_code
_entity_poly.pdbx_strand_id
1 'polypeptide(L)'
;MQLTGAEIIVECLKEQGVDTVFGYPGGAILNVYDALYEYKDEITHVLTSHEQGASHAADGYARATGKVGVCLATSGPGATNLVTGIATAYMDSVPMVAITANVGRPLLGRDSFQEVDIAGIVMPVTKYSFIVKNIEDLADTLRRAFYIAKSGRPGPVLVDVPKDITGMKYEYEPCHPATVNREIKNIRKEDMDQALEMIREAKKPFIFVGGGCVISGADQEVRELAHRIQAPVCDTLMGKGTFPGEDPLYTGMVGMHGTKTSDLGVTECDLLIVLGARFSDRVTGNTKTFAHNAKILQIDVDAAEINKNIKVDASVIGDVKEVLKRLLEEVPEKEHPEWIAHIQELKAKYPLNYDHTQLTGPYIIEKLYELTNGDAIISTDVGQHQMWAAQYYKYKEPRTLLTSGGLGTMGYGLGAAIGAKMGRPEKTVVNIAGDGCFRMNMNELATAARCGRQLIQIVMNNHVLGMVRQWQTLFYGKRYSSTVLDDSVDFVKLSEALGAKVIRVTRMEDVEPALKMALAAEGPVVLDCWIDQDLSVFPMVPAGANLDDVFDEEDMKKHE
;
A
#
# COMPACT_ATOMS: atom_id res chain seq x y z
N MET A 1 21.04 -24.26 22.92
CA MET A 1 19.92 -25.24 23.06
C MET A 1 19.89 -26.13 21.82
N GLN A 2 19.69 -27.46 22.02
CA GLN A 2 19.55 -28.34 20.83
C GLN A 2 18.12 -28.28 20.30
N LEU A 3 17.92 -27.63 19.17
CA LEU A 3 16.62 -27.43 18.51
C LEU A 3 16.63 -28.03 17.09
N THR A 4 15.47 -28.42 16.61
CA THR A 4 15.29 -28.75 15.18
C THR A 4 15.33 -27.47 14.34
N GLY A 5 15.63 -27.59 13.04
CA GLY A 5 15.61 -26.43 12.14
C GLY A 5 14.24 -25.74 12.12
N ALA A 6 13.15 -26.49 12.27
CA ALA A 6 11.80 -25.94 12.40
C ALA A 6 11.62 -25.08 13.66
N GLU A 7 12.07 -25.58 14.82
CA GLU A 7 12.05 -24.81 16.08
C GLU A 7 12.98 -23.57 15.99
N ILE A 8 14.15 -23.69 15.33
CA ILE A 8 15.05 -22.55 15.09
C ILE A 8 14.35 -21.46 14.25
N ILE A 9 13.57 -21.83 13.24
CA ILE A 9 12.78 -20.87 12.47
C ILE A 9 11.83 -20.10 13.39
N VAL A 10 11.07 -20.81 14.24
CA VAL A 10 10.09 -20.18 15.15
C VAL A 10 10.78 -19.30 16.19
N GLU A 11 11.89 -19.76 16.79
CA GLU A 11 12.66 -18.95 17.75
C GLU A 11 13.25 -17.69 17.09
N CYS A 12 13.76 -17.77 15.86
CA CYS A 12 14.21 -16.60 15.11
C CYS A 12 13.06 -15.62 14.82
N LEU A 13 11.85 -16.11 14.51
CA LEU A 13 10.67 -15.25 14.36
C LEU A 13 10.35 -14.49 15.67
N LYS A 14 10.40 -15.18 16.80
CA LYS A 14 10.22 -14.56 18.13
C LYS A 14 11.28 -13.51 18.42
N GLU A 15 12.56 -13.81 18.15
CA GLU A 15 13.67 -12.84 18.26
C GLU A 15 13.38 -11.55 17.49
N GLN A 16 12.80 -11.67 16.29
CA GLN A 16 12.48 -10.52 15.44
C GLN A 16 11.18 -9.80 15.84
N GLY A 17 10.51 -10.22 16.92
CA GLY A 17 9.27 -9.63 17.43
C GLY A 17 8.05 -9.95 16.56
N VAL A 18 8.08 -11.07 15.84
CA VAL A 18 6.95 -11.57 15.06
C VAL A 18 5.96 -12.23 15.99
N ASP A 19 4.73 -11.73 16.00
CA ASP A 19 3.61 -12.25 16.79
C ASP A 19 2.55 -12.94 15.91
N THR A 20 2.59 -12.70 14.60
CA THR A 20 1.60 -13.20 13.64
C THR A 20 2.26 -13.61 12.35
N VAL A 21 1.92 -14.78 11.83
CA VAL A 21 2.35 -15.30 10.52
C VAL A 21 1.15 -15.77 9.72
N PHE A 22 1.22 -15.63 8.39
CA PHE A 22 0.15 -15.98 7.46
C PHE A 22 0.62 -17.11 6.54
N GLY A 23 -0.20 -18.11 6.28
CA GLY A 23 0.25 -19.18 5.43
C GLY A 23 -0.76 -20.30 5.19
N TYR A 24 -0.32 -21.25 4.37
CA TYR A 24 -1.06 -22.46 4.05
C TYR A 24 -0.13 -23.68 4.15
N PRO A 25 -0.51 -24.75 4.86
CA PRO A 25 0.34 -25.93 5.06
C PRO A 25 0.46 -26.78 3.80
N GLY A 26 1.55 -27.54 3.72
CA GLY A 26 1.78 -28.52 2.68
C GLY A 26 2.94 -29.46 3.07
N GLY A 27 3.15 -30.51 2.30
CA GLY A 27 4.03 -31.62 2.68
C GLY A 27 5.48 -31.24 3.02
N ALA A 28 6.05 -30.26 2.34
CA ALA A 28 7.44 -29.86 2.59
C ALA A 28 7.62 -29.00 3.83
N ILE A 29 6.59 -28.23 4.24
CA ILE A 29 6.66 -27.29 5.38
C ILE A 29 6.11 -27.87 6.69
N LEU A 30 5.66 -29.12 6.72
CA LEU A 30 5.00 -29.70 7.89
C LEU A 30 5.82 -29.61 9.18
N ASN A 31 7.15 -29.75 9.12
CA ASN A 31 7.98 -29.63 10.31
C ASN A 31 7.86 -28.23 10.96
N VAL A 32 7.75 -27.19 10.15
CA VAL A 32 7.56 -25.81 10.64
C VAL A 32 6.17 -25.62 11.25
N TYR A 33 5.14 -26.23 10.64
CA TYR A 33 3.78 -26.21 11.19
C TYR A 33 3.65 -27.01 12.50
N ASP A 34 4.39 -28.11 12.65
CA ASP A 34 4.49 -28.87 13.89
C ASP A 34 5.13 -28.02 15.01
N ALA A 35 6.23 -27.34 14.69
CA ALA A 35 6.84 -26.38 15.62
C ALA A 35 5.87 -25.24 15.98
N LEU A 36 5.18 -24.63 15.01
CA LEU A 36 4.19 -23.58 15.28
C LEU A 36 3.05 -24.04 16.20
N TYR A 37 2.68 -25.33 16.18
CA TYR A 37 1.69 -25.88 17.09
C TYR A 37 2.17 -25.85 18.54
N GLU A 38 3.45 -26.16 18.79
CA GLU A 38 4.06 -26.08 20.12
C GLU A 38 4.16 -24.63 20.62
N TYR A 39 4.35 -23.65 19.71
CA TYR A 39 4.50 -22.23 20.02
C TYR A 39 3.21 -21.40 19.79
N LYS A 40 2.04 -22.04 19.73
CA LYS A 40 0.74 -21.39 19.39
C LYS A 40 0.30 -20.27 20.34
N ASP A 41 0.79 -20.28 21.58
CA ASP A 41 0.50 -19.24 22.57
C ASP A 41 1.42 -18.01 22.44
N GLU A 42 2.47 -18.09 21.62
CA GLU A 42 3.46 -17.04 21.40
C GLU A 42 3.36 -16.45 19.98
N ILE A 43 3.08 -17.28 18.98
CA ILE A 43 2.91 -16.84 17.57
C ILE A 43 1.54 -17.28 17.05
N THR A 44 0.74 -16.34 16.61
CA THR A 44 -0.53 -16.61 15.96
C THR A 44 -0.30 -16.98 14.50
N HIS A 45 -0.69 -18.18 14.09
CA HIS A 45 -0.75 -18.56 12.69
C HIS A 45 -2.15 -18.29 12.13
N VAL A 46 -2.25 -17.49 11.06
CA VAL A 46 -3.49 -17.27 10.31
C VAL A 46 -3.49 -18.18 9.10
N LEU A 47 -4.36 -19.19 9.14
CA LEU A 47 -4.58 -20.09 8.00
C LEU A 47 -5.40 -19.35 6.92
N THR A 48 -4.76 -19.03 5.80
CA THR A 48 -5.44 -18.42 4.65
C THR A 48 -6.08 -19.49 3.76
N SER A 49 -6.86 -19.08 2.79
CA SER A 49 -7.48 -20.00 1.81
C SER A 49 -6.59 -20.21 0.58
N HIS A 50 -5.61 -19.31 0.39
CA HIS A 50 -4.66 -19.34 -0.72
C HIS A 50 -3.37 -18.62 -0.30
N GLU A 51 -2.21 -19.06 -0.79
CA GLU A 51 -0.92 -18.44 -0.43
C GLU A 51 -0.80 -17.00 -0.92
N GLN A 52 -1.42 -16.65 -2.04
CA GLN A 52 -1.51 -15.26 -2.48
C GLN A 52 -2.21 -14.40 -1.42
N GLY A 53 -3.31 -14.88 -0.83
CA GLY A 53 -3.98 -14.24 0.31
C GLY A 53 -3.06 -14.09 1.52
N ALA A 54 -2.21 -15.09 1.80
CA ALA A 54 -1.22 -15.04 2.87
C ALA A 54 -0.18 -13.94 2.64
N SER A 55 0.34 -13.81 1.43
CA SER A 55 1.32 -12.76 1.08
C SER A 55 0.70 -11.36 1.14
N HIS A 56 -0.56 -11.19 0.69
CA HIS A 56 -1.29 -9.93 0.83
C HIS A 56 -1.61 -9.59 2.29
N ALA A 57 -1.91 -10.60 3.12
CA ALA A 57 -2.13 -10.39 4.54
C ALA A 57 -0.83 -9.98 5.27
N ALA A 58 0.30 -10.61 4.94
CA ALA A 58 1.60 -10.19 5.45
C ALA A 58 1.96 -8.75 5.03
N ASP A 59 1.66 -8.36 3.78
CA ASP A 59 1.82 -7.00 3.27
C ASP A 59 0.95 -6.01 4.05
N GLY A 60 -0.36 -6.29 4.20
CA GLY A 60 -1.29 -5.43 4.93
C GLY A 60 -0.92 -5.28 6.41
N TYR A 61 -0.47 -6.37 7.06
CA TYR A 61 0.06 -6.34 8.42
C TYR A 61 1.28 -5.40 8.53
N ALA A 62 2.22 -5.53 7.59
CA ALA A 62 3.42 -4.69 7.59
C ALA A 62 3.10 -3.21 7.39
N ARG A 63 2.20 -2.87 6.46
CA ARG A 63 1.78 -1.47 6.22
C ARG A 63 1.07 -0.87 7.44
N ALA A 64 0.14 -1.59 8.03
CA ALA A 64 -0.65 -1.10 9.16
C ALA A 64 0.17 -0.95 10.45
N THR A 65 1.15 -1.85 10.68
CA THR A 65 1.92 -1.88 11.94
C THR A 65 3.30 -1.23 11.85
N GLY A 66 3.89 -1.16 10.64
CA GLY A 66 5.30 -0.79 10.45
C GLY A 66 6.29 -1.92 10.80
N LYS A 67 5.80 -3.10 11.21
CA LYS A 67 6.62 -4.31 11.45
C LYS A 67 6.89 -5.04 10.13
N VAL A 68 7.76 -6.05 10.16
CA VAL A 68 7.95 -6.96 9.01
C VAL A 68 6.80 -7.94 8.95
N GLY A 69 6.15 -8.03 7.78
CA GLY A 69 5.13 -9.07 7.53
C GLY A 69 5.79 -10.42 7.21
N VAL A 70 5.21 -11.50 7.71
CA VAL A 70 5.76 -12.85 7.48
C VAL A 70 4.71 -13.75 6.86
N CYS A 71 5.04 -14.40 5.73
CA CYS A 71 4.20 -15.43 5.14
C CYS A 71 4.97 -16.74 4.94
N LEU A 72 4.23 -17.85 5.03
CA LEU A 72 4.76 -19.21 4.97
C LEU A 72 4.09 -19.98 3.85
N ALA A 73 4.86 -20.72 3.04
CA ALA A 73 4.31 -21.60 2.02
C ALA A 73 5.12 -22.88 1.84
N THR A 74 4.45 -23.92 1.40
CA THR A 74 5.10 -25.17 0.99
C THR A 74 5.82 -24.98 -0.35
N SER A 75 6.57 -25.99 -0.78
CA SER A 75 7.28 -26.03 -2.05
C SER A 75 6.35 -26.03 -3.28
N GLY A 76 6.92 -25.83 -4.46
CA GLY A 76 6.22 -25.92 -5.73
C GLY A 76 5.09 -24.89 -5.85
N PRO A 77 3.83 -25.31 -6.05
CA PRO A 77 2.72 -24.41 -6.27
C PRO A 77 2.45 -23.49 -5.07
N GLY A 78 2.71 -23.92 -3.83
CA GLY A 78 2.57 -23.06 -2.67
C GLY A 78 3.54 -21.87 -2.72
N ALA A 79 4.80 -22.13 -3.03
CA ALA A 79 5.80 -21.07 -3.18
C ALA A 79 5.50 -20.15 -4.36
N THR A 80 5.11 -20.69 -5.53
CA THR A 80 4.80 -19.87 -6.71
C THR A 80 3.56 -19.00 -6.52
N ASN A 81 2.59 -19.43 -5.70
CA ASN A 81 1.41 -18.63 -5.37
C ASN A 81 1.72 -17.36 -4.54
N LEU A 82 2.90 -17.27 -3.91
CA LEU A 82 3.34 -16.06 -3.21
C LEU A 82 3.84 -14.94 -4.14
N VAL A 83 4.21 -15.26 -5.38
CA VAL A 83 4.99 -14.36 -6.27
C VAL A 83 4.29 -13.03 -6.49
N THR A 84 2.99 -13.02 -6.77
CA THR A 84 2.21 -11.78 -6.96
C THR A 84 2.26 -10.88 -5.72
N GLY A 85 2.10 -11.45 -4.52
CA GLY A 85 2.17 -10.66 -3.28
C GLY A 85 3.57 -10.16 -2.96
N ILE A 86 4.61 -10.96 -3.23
CA ILE A 86 6.00 -10.54 -3.11
C ILE A 86 6.29 -9.38 -4.07
N ALA A 87 5.85 -9.47 -5.33
CA ALA A 87 6.00 -8.38 -6.31
C ALA A 87 5.24 -7.10 -5.89
N THR A 88 4.04 -7.24 -5.30
CA THR A 88 3.27 -6.12 -4.73
C THR A 88 4.07 -5.42 -3.62
N ALA A 89 4.60 -6.18 -2.68
CA ALA A 89 5.44 -5.67 -1.59
C ALA A 89 6.72 -4.99 -2.11
N TYR A 90 7.36 -5.56 -3.13
CA TYR A 90 8.55 -4.98 -3.76
C TYR A 90 8.28 -3.62 -4.40
N MET A 91 7.24 -3.52 -5.19
CA MET A 91 6.89 -2.29 -5.91
C MET A 91 6.54 -1.13 -4.96
N ASP A 92 5.98 -1.43 -3.80
CA ASP A 92 5.58 -0.43 -2.80
C ASP A 92 6.52 -0.33 -1.59
N SER A 93 7.68 -1.00 -1.65
CA SER A 93 8.72 -0.92 -0.61
C SER A 93 8.21 -1.40 0.77
N VAL A 94 7.47 -2.51 0.81
CA VAL A 94 6.92 -3.09 2.04
C VAL A 94 7.89 -4.14 2.61
N PRO A 95 8.30 -4.03 3.87
CA PRO A 95 9.18 -5.02 4.48
C PRO A 95 8.41 -6.34 4.71
N MET A 96 8.84 -7.40 4.04
CA MET A 96 8.25 -8.73 4.13
C MET A 96 9.34 -9.80 4.16
N VAL A 97 9.14 -10.86 4.94
CA VAL A 97 9.95 -12.09 4.87
C VAL A 97 9.01 -13.23 4.48
N ALA A 98 9.23 -13.77 3.29
CA ALA A 98 8.54 -14.95 2.79
C ALA A 98 9.42 -16.19 3.06
N ILE A 99 8.92 -17.13 3.84
CA ILE A 99 9.62 -18.37 4.14
C ILE A 99 8.92 -19.50 3.36
N THR A 100 9.65 -20.09 2.44
CA THR A 100 9.20 -21.26 1.66
C THR A 100 9.94 -22.51 2.10
N ALA A 101 9.24 -23.63 2.10
CA ALA A 101 9.92 -24.91 2.17
C ALA A 101 10.24 -25.43 0.77
N ASN A 102 11.26 -26.26 0.68
CA ASN A 102 11.59 -26.97 -0.55
C ASN A 102 11.73 -28.48 -0.31
N VAL A 103 11.90 -29.24 -1.39
CA VAL A 103 12.25 -30.67 -1.29
C VAL A 103 13.59 -30.81 -0.55
N GLY A 104 13.86 -31.99 -0.01
CA GLY A 104 15.15 -32.25 0.66
C GLY A 104 16.33 -32.04 -0.30
N ARG A 105 17.47 -31.58 0.24
CA ARG A 105 18.69 -31.23 -0.55
C ARG A 105 19.12 -32.27 -1.59
N PRO A 106 19.03 -33.60 -1.34
CA PRO A 106 19.39 -34.60 -2.38
C PRO A 106 18.49 -34.61 -3.60
N LEU A 107 17.31 -34.00 -3.52
CA LEU A 107 16.29 -33.93 -4.57
C LEU A 107 16.31 -32.60 -5.35
N LEU A 108 17.04 -31.60 -4.86
CA LEU A 108 17.15 -30.30 -5.53
C LEU A 108 17.82 -30.43 -6.91
N GLY A 109 17.25 -29.79 -7.94
CA GLY A 109 17.74 -29.81 -9.32
C GLY A 109 17.47 -31.13 -10.05
N ARG A 110 16.46 -31.92 -9.62
CA ARG A 110 16.12 -33.21 -10.19
C ARG A 110 14.70 -33.33 -10.72
N ASP A 111 14.02 -32.21 -10.89
CA ASP A 111 12.59 -32.15 -11.27
C ASP A 111 11.70 -33.02 -10.36
N SER A 112 12.00 -32.99 -9.07
CA SER A 112 11.30 -33.77 -8.07
C SER A 112 9.87 -33.25 -7.88
N PHE A 113 8.97 -34.09 -7.33
CA PHE A 113 7.59 -33.67 -7.07
C PHE A 113 7.51 -32.41 -6.21
N GLN A 114 6.80 -31.40 -6.71
CA GLN A 114 6.66 -30.07 -6.09
C GLN A 114 8.00 -29.33 -5.88
N GLU A 115 9.01 -29.61 -6.66
CA GLU A 115 10.22 -28.80 -6.71
C GLU A 115 10.03 -27.59 -7.63
N VAL A 116 10.57 -26.45 -7.22
CA VAL A 116 10.69 -25.25 -8.06
C VAL A 116 11.85 -24.39 -7.55
N ASP A 117 12.59 -23.76 -8.46
CA ASP A 117 13.59 -22.75 -8.10
C ASP A 117 12.88 -21.41 -7.77
N ILE A 118 12.25 -21.37 -6.60
CA ILE A 118 11.52 -20.16 -6.17
C ILE A 118 12.46 -18.98 -5.96
N ALA A 119 13.70 -19.21 -5.52
CA ALA A 119 14.69 -18.14 -5.33
C ALA A 119 15.03 -17.47 -6.67
N GLY A 120 15.18 -18.25 -7.75
CA GLY A 120 15.37 -17.72 -9.10
C GLY A 120 14.13 -17.00 -9.62
N ILE A 121 12.93 -17.54 -9.39
CA ILE A 121 11.67 -16.92 -9.84
C ILE A 121 11.45 -15.54 -9.22
N VAL A 122 11.72 -15.36 -7.92
CA VAL A 122 11.47 -14.09 -7.22
C VAL A 122 12.65 -13.12 -7.24
N MET A 123 13.78 -13.51 -7.80
CA MET A 123 15.00 -12.68 -7.84
C MET A 123 14.74 -11.23 -8.30
N PRO A 124 13.99 -10.95 -9.39
CA PRO A 124 13.74 -9.60 -9.87
C PRO A 124 12.74 -8.79 -9.01
N VAL A 125 12.03 -9.44 -8.11
CA VAL A 125 10.96 -8.83 -7.29
C VAL A 125 11.21 -8.97 -5.78
N THR A 126 12.48 -9.19 -5.38
CA THR A 126 12.92 -9.22 -3.98
C THR A 126 14.16 -8.36 -3.80
N LYS A 127 14.41 -7.91 -2.58
CA LYS A 127 15.72 -7.32 -2.23
C LYS A 127 16.81 -8.37 -2.17
N TYR A 128 16.45 -9.54 -1.73
CA TYR A 128 17.33 -10.71 -1.68
C TYR A 128 16.53 -12.01 -1.60
N SER A 129 17.11 -13.11 -2.08
CA SER A 129 16.57 -14.47 -1.93
C SER A 129 17.66 -15.40 -1.44
N PHE A 130 17.33 -16.21 -0.44
CA PHE A 130 18.23 -17.19 0.15
C PHE A 130 17.73 -18.61 -0.10
N ILE A 131 18.66 -19.56 -0.30
CA ILE A 131 18.43 -21.00 -0.17
C ILE A 131 19.33 -21.48 0.97
N VAL A 132 18.75 -22.01 2.04
CA VAL A 132 19.50 -22.52 3.19
C VAL A 132 20.04 -23.92 2.85
N LYS A 133 21.37 -24.05 2.74
CA LYS A 133 22.01 -25.33 2.37
C LYS A 133 22.52 -26.11 3.58
N ASN A 134 22.81 -25.43 4.69
CA ASN A 134 23.32 -26.03 5.90
C ASN A 134 22.52 -25.57 7.11
N ILE A 135 22.34 -26.43 8.11
CA ILE A 135 21.57 -26.11 9.32
C ILE A 135 22.25 -25.01 10.15
N GLU A 136 23.58 -24.99 10.16
CA GLU A 136 24.39 -24.00 10.87
C GLU A 136 24.19 -22.57 10.37
N ASP A 137 23.78 -22.41 9.09
CA ASP A 137 23.54 -21.09 8.46
C ASP A 137 22.09 -20.59 8.68
N LEU A 138 21.17 -21.43 9.18
CA LEU A 138 19.72 -21.16 9.19
C LEU A 138 19.36 -19.93 10.02
N ALA A 139 19.80 -19.85 11.27
CA ALA A 139 19.48 -18.75 12.17
C ALA A 139 20.01 -17.41 11.64
N ASP A 140 21.27 -17.40 11.21
CA ASP A 140 21.91 -16.17 10.69
C ASP A 140 21.29 -15.73 9.35
N THR A 141 20.87 -16.68 8.52
CA THR A 141 20.15 -16.36 7.27
C THR A 141 18.82 -15.66 7.57
N LEU A 142 18.03 -16.15 8.53
CA LEU A 142 16.78 -15.53 8.94
C LEU A 142 17.03 -14.13 9.53
N ARG A 143 17.97 -13.96 10.45
CA ARG A 143 18.36 -12.66 11.01
C ARG A 143 18.74 -11.66 9.94
N ARG A 144 19.56 -12.09 8.96
CA ARG A 144 19.94 -11.28 7.79
C ARG A 144 18.75 -10.94 6.90
N ALA A 145 17.81 -11.86 6.69
CA ALA A 145 16.60 -11.62 5.91
C ALA A 145 15.76 -10.49 6.52
N PHE A 146 15.53 -10.51 7.83
CA PHE A 146 14.82 -9.44 8.52
C PHE A 146 15.57 -8.10 8.49
N TYR A 147 16.89 -8.11 8.65
CA TYR A 147 17.70 -6.90 8.53
C TYR A 147 17.61 -6.30 7.13
N ILE A 148 17.77 -7.11 6.07
CA ILE A 148 17.70 -6.66 4.68
C ILE A 148 16.30 -6.12 4.37
N ALA A 149 15.25 -6.80 4.81
CA ALA A 149 13.87 -6.37 4.57
C ALA A 149 13.60 -4.94 5.09
N LYS A 150 14.19 -4.58 6.23
CA LYS A 150 13.99 -3.28 6.91
C LYS A 150 14.99 -2.19 6.50
N SER A 151 16.18 -2.55 6.01
CA SER A 151 17.31 -1.62 5.79
C SER A 151 17.13 -0.78 4.53
N GLY A 152 17.59 0.48 4.57
CA GLY A 152 17.51 1.41 3.44
C GLY A 152 16.05 1.56 2.96
N ARG A 153 15.83 1.46 1.65
CA ARG A 153 14.47 1.29 1.09
C ARG A 153 13.97 -0.11 1.46
N PRO A 154 12.89 -0.25 2.25
CA PRO A 154 12.37 -1.57 2.63
C PRO A 154 11.89 -2.40 1.45
N GLY A 155 11.73 -3.69 1.66
CA GLY A 155 11.19 -4.58 0.63
C GLY A 155 11.22 -6.05 1.03
N PRO A 156 10.67 -6.94 0.21
CA PRO A 156 10.55 -8.35 0.50
C PRO A 156 11.89 -9.08 0.37
N VAL A 157 12.05 -10.10 1.21
CA VAL A 157 13.14 -11.08 1.17
C VAL A 157 12.53 -12.47 1.22
N LEU A 158 13.03 -13.39 0.40
CA LEU A 158 12.63 -14.79 0.43
C LEU A 158 13.71 -15.64 1.11
N VAL A 159 13.28 -16.59 1.96
CA VAL A 159 14.15 -17.62 2.55
C VAL A 159 13.55 -18.98 2.23
N ASP A 160 14.21 -19.72 1.34
CA ASP A 160 13.81 -21.06 0.94
C ASP A 160 14.58 -22.11 1.76
N VAL A 161 13.86 -22.99 2.46
CA VAL A 161 14.44 -23.94 3.42
C VAL A 161 14.10 -25.37 3.00
N PRO A 162 15.09 -26.18 2.59
CA PRO A 162 14.87 -27.60 2.29
C PRO A 162 14.33 -28.38 3.49
N LYS A 163 13.42 -29.32 3.22
CA LYS A 163 12.71 -30.11 4.26
C LYS A 163 13.64 -30.83 5.21
N ASP A 164 14.73 -31.39 4.73
CA ASP A 164 15.69 -32.11 5.57
C ASP A 164 16.39 -31.17 6.57
N ILE A 165 16.66 -29.92 6.20
CA ILE A 165 17.21 -28.90 7.09
C ILE A 165 16.23 -28.63 8.26
N THR A 166 14.93 -28.53 7.99
CA THR A 166 13.92 -28.26 9.04
C THR A 166 13.80 -29.41 10.05
N GLY A 167 14.18 -30.64 9.69
CA GLY A 167 14.20 -31.81 10.56
C GLY A 167 15.51 -32.05 11.31
N MET A 168 16.62 -31.43 10.89
CA MET A 168 17.93 -31.59 11.54
C MET A 168 17.97 -30.87 12.89
N LYS A 169 18.78 -31.39 13.83
CA LYS A 169 19.03 -30.73 15.12
C LYS A 169 20.36 -29.98 15.08
N TYR A 170 20.36 -28.79 15.67
CA TYR A 170 21.54 -27.96 15.79
C TYR A 170 21.54 -27.15 17.09
N GLU A 171 22.72 -26.69 17.50
CA GLU A 171 22.88 -25.79 18.65
C GLU A 171 22.35 -24.41 18.29
N TYR A 172 21.30 -23.97 18.98
CA TYR A 172 20.72 -22.64 18.82
C TYR A 172 21.09 -21.72 19.97
N GLU A 173 21.57 -20.52 19.63
CA GLU A 173 21.86 -19.45 20.58
C GLU A 173 20.96 -18.24 20.26
N PRO A 174 20.11 -17.78 21.21
CA PRO A 174 19.32 -16.57 21.04
C PRO A 174 20.20 -15.34 20.78
N CYS A 175 19.73 -14.45 19.94
CA CYS A 175 20.40 -13.20 19.61
C CYS A 175 19.42 -12.03 19.62
N HIS A 176 19.89 -10.85 20.02
CA HIS A 176 19.07 -9.66 19.88
C HIS A 176 19.03 -9.20 18.40
N PRO A 177 17.85 -8.77 17.89
CA PRO A 177 17.75 -8.27 16.52
C PRO A 177 18.72 -7.13 16.25
N ALA A 178 19.37 -7.17 15.12
CA ALA A 178 20.18 -6.04 14.67
C ALA A 178 19.32 -4.80 14.46
N THR A 179 19.68 -3.71 15.11
CA THR A 179 19.02 -2.41 14.94
C THR A 179 19.34 -1.84 13.57
N VAL A 180 18.33 -1.53 12.78
CA VAL A 180 18.49 -0.76 11.55
C VAL A 180 18.62 0.70 11.96
N ASN A 181 19.83 1.22 11.89
CA ASN A 181 20.07 2.64 12.15
C ASN A 181 19.63 3.45 10.91
N ARG A 182 18.61 4.28 11.08
CA ARG A 182 18.12 5.23 10.06
C ARG A 182 18.86 6.56 10.10
N GLU A 183 19.63 6.83 11.17
CA GLU A 183 20.51 7.98 11.22
C GLU A 183 21.58 7.84 10.14
N ILE A 184 21.49 8.66 9.12
CA ILE A 184 22.55 8.76 8.13
C ILE A 184 23.62 9.69 8.70
N LYS A 185 24.70 9.10 9.17
CA LYS A 185 25.85 9.84 9.72
C LYS A 185 26.51 10.78 8.70
N ASN A 186 26.24 10.60 7.42
CA ASN A 186 26.95 11.22 6.31
C ASN A 186 26.03 12.00 5.34
N ILE A 187 24.99 12.67 5.85
CA ILE A 187 24.33 13.69 5.02
C ILE A 187 25.37 14.80 4.77
N ARG A 188 25.67 15.05 3.50
CA ARG A 188 26.65 16.08 3.16
C ARG A 188 26.11 17.45 3.54
N LYS A 189 26.97 18.24 4.16
CA LYS A 189 26.58 19.60 4.58
C LYS A 189 26.18 20.45 3.37
N GLU A 190 26.90 20.30 2.27
CA GLU A 190 26.66 21.05 1.03
C GLU A 190 25.24 20.78 0.49
N ASP A 191 24.74 19.53 0.57
CA ASP A 191 23.38 19.18 0.12
C ASP A 191 22.32 19.83 1.03
N MET A 192 22.58 19.88 2.34
CA MET A 192 21.70 20.55 3.31
C MET A 192 21.69 22.07 3.11
N ASP A 193 22.86 22.68 2.93
CA ASP A 193 23.00 24.12 2.69
C ASP A 193 22.27 24.53 1.40
N GLN A 194 22.40 23.73 0.34
CA GLN A 194 21.68 23.96 -0.92
C GLN A 194 20.16 23.83 -0.76
N ALA A 195 19.70 22.81 -0.03
CA ALA A 195 18.27 22.64 0.25
C ALA A 195 17.70 23.83 1.02
N LEU A 196 18.41 24.31 2.06
CA LEU A 196 18.03 25.47 2.84
C LEU A 196 17.98 26.76 2.00
N GLU A 197 18.97 26.97 1.12
CA GLU A 197 18.98 28.12 0.22
C GLU A 197 17.77 28.12 -0.72
N MET A 198 17.47 26.98 -1.35
CA MET A 198 16.29 26.85 -2.22
C MET A 198 15.00 27.17 -1.47
N ILE A 199 14.84 26.67 -0.24
CA ILE A 199 13.65 26.96 0.60
C ILE A 199 13.61 28.46 0.96
N ARG A 200 14.74 29.08 1.25
CA ARG A 200 14.81 30.54 1.57
C ARG A 200 14.46 31.43 0.39
N GLU A 201 14.82 31.05 -0.83
CA GLU A 201 14.55 31.82 -2.04
C GLU A 201 13.12 31.69 -2.58
N ALA A 202 12.45 30.56 -2.30
CA ALA A 202 11.14 30.24 -2.82
C ALA A 202 10.08 31.31 -2.47
N LYS A 203 9.22 31.62 -3.47
CA LYS A 203 8.05 32.51 -3.34
C LYS A 203 6.73 31.74 -3.48
N LYS A 204 6.77 30.60 -4.17
CA LYS A 204 5.64 29.71 -4.42
C LYS A 204 6.03 28.26 -4.09
N PRO A 205 6.46 27.98 -2.83
CA PRO A 205 6.85 26.62 -2.46
C PRO A 205 5.64 25.69 -2.51
N PHE A 206 5.88 24.43 -2.91
CA PHE A 206 4.87 23.36 -2.89
C PHE A 206 5.52 22.07 -2.39
N ILE A 207 4.89 21.38 -1.48
CA ILE A 207 5.40 20.13 -0.90
C ILE A 207 4.68 18.95 -1.53
N PHE A 208 5.44 17.98 -2.02
CA PHE A 208 4.97 16.77 -2.65
C PHE A 208 5.38 15.54 -1.83
N VAL A 209 4.39 14.88 -1.21
CA VAL A 209 4.60 13.81 -0.23
C VAL A 209 4.41 12.44 -0.86
N GLY A 210 5.39 11.58 -0.73
CA GLY A 210 5.34 10.18 -1.18
C GLY A 210 5.30 9.15 -0.05
N GLY A 211 5.28 7.87 -0.44
CA GLY A 211 5.25 6.72 0.48
C GLY A 211 6.44 6.65 1.44
N GLY A 212 7.58 7.24 1.08
CA GLY A 212 8.74 7.33 1.95
C GLY A 212 8.46 8.07 3.26
N CYS A 213 7.56 9.07 3.25
CA CYS A 213 7.14 9.78 4.46
C CYS A 213 6.34 8.87 5.40
N VAL A 214 5.43 8.05 4.85
CA VAL A 214 4.68 7.04 5.64
C VAL A 214 5.63 6.01 6.24
N ILE A 215 6.60 5.53 5.47
CA ILE A 215 7.56 4.51 5.89
C ILE A 215 8.46 5.04 7.00
N SER A 216 8.94 6.29 6.88
CA SER A 216 9.83 6.92 7.88
C SER A 216 9.07 7.45 9.11
N GLY A 217 7.73 7.62 9.02
CA GLY A 217 6.90 8.23 10.07
C GLY A 217 7.22 9.71 10.25
N ALA A 218 7.34 10.44 9.13
CA ALA A 218 7.73 11.85 9.08
C ALA A 218 6.54 12.82 9.10
N ASP A 219 5.35 12.36 9.49
CA ASP A 219 4.11 13.13 9.43
C ASP A 219 4.16 14.43 10.23
N GLN A 220 4.77 14.42 11.42
CA GLN A 220 4.91 15.62 12.25
C GLN A 220 5.88 16.63 11.63
N GLU A 221 7.03 16.15 11.15
CA GLU A 221 8.05 16.99 10.52
C GLU A 221 7.58 17.59 9.20
N VAL A 222 6.80 16.83 8.40
CA VAL A 222 6.17 17.36 7.17
C VAL A 222 5.16 18.45 7.49
N ARG A 223 4.32 18.24 8.51
CA ARG A 223 3.33 19.23 8.95
C ARG A 223 4.02 20.49 9.46
N GLU A 224 5.03 20.35 10.30
CA GLU A 224 5.81 21.47 10.81
C GLU A 224 6.46 22.27 9.68
N LEU A 225 7.11 21.60 8.72
CA LEU A 225 7.71 22.27 7.57
C LEU A 225 6.66 23.05 6.77
N ALA A 226 5.55 22.40 6.43
CA ALA A 226 4.49 23.01 5.62
C ALA A 226 3.92 24.29 6.25
N HIS A 227 3.63 24.25 7.55
CA HIS A 227 3.11 25.42 8.28
C HIS A 227 4.18 26.49 8.48
N ARG A 228 5.43 26.11 8.78
CA ARG A 228 6.54 27.05 9.00
C ARG A 228 6.86 27.89 7.77
N ILE A 229 6.78 27.29 6.57
CA ILE A 229 7.04 28.01 5.32
C ILE A 229 5.76 28.33 4.53
N GLN A 230 4.58 28.13 5.11
CA GLN A 230 3.28 28.31 4.45
C GLN A 230 3.23 27.72 3.03
N ALA A 231 3.63 26.45 2.89
CA ALA A 231 3.63 25.74 1.63
C ALA A 231 2.41 24.82 1.51
N PRO A 232 1.62 24.90 0.42
CA PRO A 232 0.61 23.90 0.11
C PRO A 232 1.22 22.50 -0.04
N VAL A 233 0.42 21.46 0.28
CA VAL A 233 0.86 20.07 0.28
C VAL A 233 -0.04 19.22 -0.60
N CYS A 234 0.55 18.48 -1.53
CA CYS A 234 -0.10 17.38 -2.22
C CYS A 234 0.58 16.04 -1.86
N ASP A 235 -0.12 14.96 -2.15
CA ASP A 235 0.42 13.61 -1.93
C ASP A 235 0.32 12.72 -3.16
N THR A 236 1.11 11.64 -3.16
CA THR A 236 0.86 10.49 -4.00
C THR A 236 -0.18 9.59 -3.34
N LEU A 237 -0.72 8.62 -4.08
CA LEU A 237 -1.54 7.55 -3.51
C LEU A 237 -0.88 6.88 -2.29
N MET A 238 0.44 6.65 -2.35
CA MET A 238 1.20 6.01 -1.27
C MET A 238 1.59 6.96 -0.14
N GLY A 239 1.48 8.28 -0.34
CA GLY A 239 1.77 9.31 0.67
C GLY A 239 0.59 9.66 1.56
N LYS A 240 -0.61 9.14 1.25
CA LYS A 240 -1.86 9.40 1.98
C LYS A 240 -1.72 9.22 3.49
N GLY A 241 -2.29 10.14 4.23
CA GLY A 241 -2.28 10.15 5.70
C GLY A 241 -1.01 10.74 6.33
N THR A 242 0.06 11.00 5.56
CA THR A 242 1.22 11.74 6.08
C THR A 242 0.84 13.18 6.42
N PHE A 243 0.04 13.81 5.58
CA PHE A 243 -0.51 15.14 5.83
C PHE A 243 -2.03 15.03 5.97
N PRO A 244 -2.64 15.63 7.01
CA PRO A 244 -4.08 15.45 7.26
C PRO A 244 -4.92 16.01 6.12
N GLY A 245 -5.90 15.24 5.65
CA GLY A 245 -6.79 15.63 4.55
C GLY A 245 -7.74 16.81 4.88
N GLU A 246 -7.85 17.19 6.16
CA GLU A 246 -8.66 18.34 6.62
C GLU A 246 -7.84 19.62 6.78
N ASP A 247 -6.49 19.54 6.70
CA ASP A 247 -5.62 20.72 6.87
C ASP A 247 -5.85 21.72 5.73
N PRO A 248 -5.95 23.03 6.00
CA PRO A 248 -6.14 24.05 4.96
C PRO A 248 -5.08 24.07 3.87
N LEU A 249 -3.83 23.69 4.19
CA LEU A 249 -2.73 23.62 3.23
C LEU A 249 -2.80 22.38 2.34
N TYR A 250 -3.59 21.35 2.68
CA TYR A 250 -3.73 20.15 1.87
C TYR A 250 -4.54 20.43 0.60
N THR A 251 -4.00 20.02 -0.55
CA THR A 251 -4.62 20.26 -1.87
C THR A 251 -5.20 19.00 -2.50
N GLY A 252 -4.88 17.82 -1.96
CA GLY A 252 -5.30 16.53 -2.49
C GLY A 252 -4.17 15.73 -3.13
N MET A 253 -4.53 14.65 -3.80
CA MET A 253 -3.59 13.82 -4.55
C MET A 253 -3.18 14.52 -5.85
N VAL A 254 -1.94 14.31 -6.32
CA VAL A 254 -1.43 14.79 -7.60
C VAL A 254 -1.34 13.68 -8.63
N GLY A 255 -1.51 14.00 -9.91
CA GLY A 255 -1.32 13.10 -11.04
C GLY A 255 -2.63 12.68 -11.71
N MET A 256 -2.62 11.55 -12.42
CA MET A 256 -3.67 11.09 -13.34
C MET A 256 -5.11 11.20 -12.80
N HIS A 257 -5.34 10.90 -11.53
CA HIS A 257 -6.61 11.02 -10.83
C HIS A 257 -6.48 11.93 -9.60
N GLY A 258 -5.55 12.88 -9.67
CA GLY A 258 -5.36 13.91 -8.67
C GLY A 258 -6.47 14.96 -8.70
N THR A 259 -6.37 15.94 -7.79
CA THR A 259 -7.22 17.12 -7.84
C THR A 259 -6.67 18.13 -8.84
N LYS A 260 -7.54 18.86 -9.55
CA LYS A 260 -7.09 19.97 -10.41
C LYS A 260 -6.23 20.98 -9.65
N THR A 261 -6.53 21.22 -8.38
CA THR A 261 -5.74 22.12 -7.52
C THR A 261 -4.31 21.64 -7.33
N SER A 262 -4.10 20.34 -7.09
CA SER A 262 -2.75 19.79 -6.92
C SER A 262 -1.97 19.80 -8.22
N ASP A 263 -2.60 19.42 -9.33
CA ASP A 263 -1.95 19.36 -10.64
C ASP A 263 -1.55 20.75 -11.15
N LEU A 264 -2.43 21.74 -11.00
CA LEU A 264 -2.13 23.15 -11.32
C LEU A 264 -1.09 23.74 -10.35
N GLY A 265 -1.22 23.46 -9.04
CA GLY A 265 -0.27 23.96 -8.05
C GLY A 265 1.15 23.47 -8.29
N VAL A 266 1.33 22.19 -8.65
CA VAL A 266 2.64 21.64 -9.03
C VAL A 266 3.16 22.28 -10.31
N THR A 267 2.31 22.60 -11.27
CA THR A 267 2.70 23.24 -12.52
C THR A 267 3.12 24.72 -12.34
N GLU A 268 2.49 25.43 -11.39
CA GLU A 268 2.65 26.88 -11.19
C GLU A 268 3.66 27.24 -10.07
N CYS A 269 4.09 26.29 -9.25
CA CYS A 269 5.04 26.54 -8.16
C CYS A 269 6.44 26.93 -8.70
N ASP A 270 7.25 27.62 -7.88
CA ASP A 270 8.65 27.94 -8.18
C ASP A 270 9.66 27.03 -7.47
N LEU A 271 9.21 26.31 -6.43
CA LEU A 271 9.95 25.28 -5.74
C LEU A 271 9.05 24.10 -5.42
N LEU A 272 9.39 22.91 -5.93
CA LEU A 272 8.76 21.65 -5.57
C LEU A 272 9.66 20.86 -4.62
N ILE A 273 9.22 20.71 -3.37
CA ILE A 273 9.92 19.93 -2.33
C ILE A 273 9.33 18.52 -2.32
N VAL A 274 10.10 17.55 -2.79
CA VAL A 274 9.67 16.17 -2.99
C VAL A 274 10.21 15.29 -1.88
N LEU A 275 9.30 14.72 -1.10
CA LEU A 275 9.60 13.96 0.11
C LEU A 275 9.26 12.48 -0.09
N GLY A 276 10.26 11.63 -0.29
CA GLY A 276 10.10 10.18 -0.40
C GLY A 276 9.17 9.74 -1.53
N ALA A 277 9.24 10.39 -2.69
CA ALA A 277 8.45 10.08 -3.88
C ALA A 277 9.32 9.76 -5.10
N ARG A 278 8.90 8.75 -5.89
CA ARG A 278 9.69 8.18 -7.00
C ARG A 278 9.40 8.78 -8.38
N PHE A 279 8.53 9.77 -8.48
CA PHE A 279 8.08 10.31 -9.77
C PHE A 279 7.52 9.24 -10.71
N SER A 280 6.50 8.49 -10.24
CA SER A 280 5.80 7.50 -11.07
C SER A 280 5.12 8.17 -12.28
N ASP A 281 5.00 7.42 -13.39
CA ASP A 281 4.29 7.85 -14.60
C ASP A 281 2.82 8.24 -14.33
N ARG A 282 2.18 7.62 -13.33
CA ARG A 282 0.82 7.96 -12.90
C ARG A 282 0.74 9.32 -12.20
N VAL A 283 1.85 9.86 -11.75
CA VAL A 283 1.96 11.16 -11.08
C VAL A 283 2.48 12.23 -12.02
N THR A 284 3.52 11.92 -12.80
CA THR A 284 4.21 12.94 -13.60
C THR A 284 3.53 13.27 -14.93
N GLY A 285 2.70 12.35 -15.46
CA GLY A 285 2.22 12.48 -16.82
C GLY A 285 3.40 12.63 -17.79
N ASN A 286 3.45 13.74 -18.52
CA ASN A 286 4.56 14.08 -19.41
C ASN A 286 5.77 14.57 -18.61
N THR A 287 6.82 13.74 -18.52
CA THR A 287 8.03 14.05 -17.76
C THR A 287 8.80 15.29 -18.27
N LYS A 288 8.58 15.72 -19.51
CA LYS A 288 9.26 16.90 -20.09
C LYS A 288 8.67 18.23 -19.62
N THR A 289 7.43 18.20 -19.19
CA THR A 289 6.67 19.39 -18.77
C THR A 289 6.32 19.36 -17.27
N PHE A 290 6.60 18.27 -16.59
CA PHE A 290 6.33 18.14 -15.15
C PHE A 290 7.10 19.20 -14.36
N ALA A 291 6.37 20.02 -13.59
CA ALA A 291 6.92 21.07 -12.74
C ALA A 291 7.97 21.97 -13.43
N HIS A 292 7.80 22.25 -14.73
CA HIS A 292 8.81 22.92 -15.56
C HIS A 292 9.12 24.37 -15.16
N ASN A 293 8.28 24.99 -14.33
CA ASN A 293 8.50 26.32 -13.78
C ASN A 293 9.23 26.31 -12.44
N ALA A 294 9.40 25.14 -11.84
CA ALA A 294 9.94 24.98 -10.50
C ALA A 294 11.39 24.48 -10.50
N LYS A 295 12.17 24.94 -9.52
CA LYS A 295 13.31 24.15 -9.03
C LYS A 295 12.78 22.94 -8.25
N ILE A 296 13.46 21.80 -8.36
CA ILE A 296 13.04 20.56 -7.69
C ILE A 296 14.10 20.16 -6.67
N LEU A 297 13.68 20.08 -5.39
CA LEU A 297 14.45 19.53 -4.29
C LEU A 297 13.90 18.15 -3.93
N GLN A 298 14.68 17.08 -4.08
CA GLN A 298 14.26 15.72 -3.73
C GLN A 298 14.99 15.20 -2.48
N ILE A 299 14.22 14.70 -1.51
CA ILE A 299 14.72 14.00 -0.33
C ILE A 299 14.27 12.54 -0.42
N ASP A 300 15.23 11.62 -0.52
CA ASP A 300 14.95 10.19 -0.65
C ASP A 300 16.05 9.35 0.02
N VAL A 301 15.68 8.18 0.54
CA VAL A 301 16.62 7.22 1.14
C VAL A 301 17.37 6.43 0.08
N ASP A 302 16.82 6.33 -1.13
CA ASP A 302 17.35 5.55 -2.24
C ASP A 302 18.02 6.46 -3.28
N ALA A 303 19.34 6.48 -3.30
CA ALA A 303 20.12 7.26 -4.26
C ALA A 303 19.81 6.89 -5.73
N ALA A 304 19.31 5.67 -5.99
CA ALA A 304 18.95 5.24 -7.34
C ALA A 304 17.67 5.91 -7.89
N GLU A 305 16.87 6.52 -7.03
CA GLU A 305 15.68 7.26 -7.46
C GLU A 305 16.01 8.72 -7.89
N ILE A 306 17.17 9.24 -7.51
CA ILE A 306 17.59 10.60 -7.89
C ILE A 306 17.93 10.68 -9.39
N ASN A 307 17.31 11.65 -10.07
CA ASN A 307 17.45 11.86 -11.52
C ASN A 307 17.00 10.70 -12.42
N LYS A 308 16.26 9.73 -11.87
CA LYS A 308 15.82 8.55 -12.62
C LYS A 308 14.72 8.87 -13.62
N ASN A 309 13.64 9.51 -13.18
CA ASN A 309 12.49 9.84 -14.01
C ASN A 309 12.40 11.36 -14.29
N ILE A 310 12.69 12.17 -13.29
CA ILE A 310 12.72 13.64 -13.37
C ILE A 310 14.11 14.11 -12.95
N LYS A 311 14.66 15.07 -13.70
CA LYS A 311 15.91 15.72 -13.31
C LYS A 311 15.63 16.72 -12.19
N VAL A 312 16.40 16.65 -11.10
CA VAL A 312 16.24 17.53 -9.95
C VAL A 312 17.39 18.53 -9.84
N ASP A 313 17.13 19.68 -9.24
CA ASP A 313 18.14 20.76 -9.05
C ASP A 313 18.99 20.50 -7.81
N ALA A 314 18.41 19.92 -6.76
CA ALA A 314 19.11 19.49 -5.56
C ALA A 314 18.53 18.20 -5.00
N SER A 315 19.35 17.46 -4.26
CA SER A 315 18.89 16.25 -3.57
C SER A 315 19.60 16.07 -2.24
N VAL A 316 18.87 15.51 -1.26
CA VAL A 316 19.43 15.07 0.01
C VAL A 316 19.14 13.58 0.16
N ILE A 317 20.20 12.76 0.23
CA ILE A 317 20.07 11.32 0.43
C ILE A 317 19.95 11.02 1.92
N GLY A 318 18.78 10.51 2.34
CA GLY A 318 18.53 10.21 3.73
C GLY A 318 17.10 9.77 4.04
N ASP A 319 16.90 9.25 5.25
CA ASP A 319 15.56 9.04 5.79
C ASP A 319 14.84 10.39 5.89
N VAL A 320 13.62 10.48 5.36
CA VAL A 320 12.89 11.76 5.26
C VAL A 320 12.73 12.42 6.64
N LYS A 321 12.40 11.65 7.67
CA LYS A 321 12.22 12.17 9.04
C LYS A 321 13.52 12.78 9.58
N GLU A 322 14.62 12.07 9.42
CA GLU A 322 15.92 12.51 9.94
C GLU A 322 16.46 13.73 9.17
N VAL A 323 16.23 13.80 7.86
CA VAL A 323 16.58 14.99 7.05
C VAL A 323 15.72 16.19 7.45
N LEU A 324 14.38 15.99 7.58
CA LEU A 324 13.48 17.09 7.95
C LEU A 324 13.77 17.64 9.35
N LYS A 325 14.08 16.80 10.34
CA LYS A 325 14.50 17.27 11.69
C LYS A 325 15.66 18.25 11.60
N ARG A 326 16.69 17.93 10.81
CA ARG A 326 17.86 18.82 10.66
C ARG A 326 17.52 20.08 9.87
N LEU A 327 16.71 19.98 8.80
CA LEU A 327 16.25 21.17 8.06
C LEU A 327 15.45 22.12 8.95
N LEU A 328 14.58 21.58 9.79
CA LEU A 328 13.73 22.36 10.70
C LEU A 328 14.52 23.13 11.78
N GLU A 329 15.76 22.74 12.10
CA GLU A 329 16.62 23.51 12.98
C GLU A 329 17.04 24.87 12.38
N GLU A 330 17.09 24.98 11.03
CA GLU A 330 17.62 26.15 10.32
C GLU A 330 16.64 26.83 9.36
N VAL A 331 15.52 26.17 9.01
CA VAL A 331 14.49 26.74 8.12
C VAL A 331 13.77 27.88 8.83
N PRO A 332 13.80 29.12 8.28
CA PRO A 332 13.09 30.26 8.87
C PRO A 332 11.57 30.16 8.67
N GLU A 333 10.83 30.84 9.52
CA GLU A 333 9.41 31.13 9.26
C GLU A 333 9.27 32.01 8.01
N LYS A 334 8.34 31.67 7.13
CA LYS A 334 8.04 32.41 5.91
C LYS A 334 6.54 32.47 5.68
N GLU A 335 6.12 33.59 5.09
CA GLU A 335 4.73 33.78 4.69
C GLU A 335 4.64 33.97 3.16
N HIS A 336 3.63 33.35 2.58
CA HIS A 336 3.35 33.41 1.14
C HIS A 336 1.86 33.72 0.88
N PRO A 337 1.32 34.86 1.38
CA PRO A 337 -0.13 35.12 1.41
C PRO A 337 -0.77 35.12 0.02
N GLU A 338 -0.09 35.68 -1.00
CA GLU A 338 -0.60 35.69 -2.37
C GLU A 338 -0.67 34.27 -2.97
N TRP A 339 0.35 33.46 -2.70
CA TRP A 339 0.38 32.08 -3.15
C TRP A 339 -0.68 31.22 -2.47
N ILE A 340 -0.84 31.33 -1.17
CA ILE A 340 -1.89 30.65 -0.43
C ILE A 340 -3.27 31.08 -0.92
N ALA A 341 -3.51 32.39 -1.11
CA ALA A 341 -4.77 32.89 -1.64
C ALA A 341 -5.09 32.31 -3.02
N HIS A 342 -4.10 32.26 -3.93
CA HIS A 342 -4.25 31.64 -5.24
C HIS A 342 -4.62 30.15 -5.17
N ILE A 343 -3.96 29.37 -4.30
CA ILE A 343 -4.30 27.96 -4.10
C ILE A 343 -5.71 27.80 -3.52
N GLN A 344 -6.13 28.66 -2.62
CA GLN A 344 -7.51 28.63 -2.09
C GLN A 344 -8.55 28.98 -3.17
N GLU A 345 -8.22 29.90 -4.08
CA GLU A 345 -9.06 30.19 -5.24
C GLU A 345 -9.20 28.95 -6.16
N LEU A 346 -8.10 28.25 -6.43
CA LEU A 346 -8.14 26.99 -7.21
C LEU A 346 -8.99 25.91 -6.50
N LYS A 347 -8.86 25.76 -5.17
CA LYS A 347 -9.69 24.82 -4.40
C LYS A 347 -11.18 25.15 -4.49
N ALA A 348 -11.51 26.42 -4.40
CA ALA A 348 -12.91 26.89 -4.50
C ALA A 348 -13.48 26.74 -5.93
N LYS A 349 -12.63 26.94 -6.94
CA LYS A 349 -13.02 26.85 -8.37
C LYS A 349 -13.18 25.40 -8.86
N TYR A 350 -12.37 24.48 -8.34
CA TYR A 350 -12.28 23.09 -8.82
C TYR A 350 -12.47 22.09 -7.67
N PRO A 351 -13.58 22.11 -6.93
CA PRO A 351 -13.85 21.12 -5.91
C PRO A 351 -14.05 19.74 -6.56
N LEU A 352 -13.69 18.68 -5.85
CA LEU A 352 -14.15 17.35 -6.21
C LEU A 352 -15.68 17.32 -6.14
N ASN A 353 -16.31 16.77 -7.16
CA ASN A 353 -17.76 16.70 -7.26
C ASN A 353 -18.22 15.38 -7.86
N TYR A 354 -19.44 14.96 -7.54
CA TYR A 354 -20.09 13.78 -8.08
C TYR A 354 -21.62 13.99 -8.12
N ASP A 355 -22.35 13.10 -8.77
CA ASP A 355 -23.82 13.16 -8.82
C ASP A 355 -24.43 12.80 -7.45
N HIS A 356 -25.03 13.78 -6.78
CA HIS A 356 -25.69 13.63 -5.48
C HIS A 356 -27.14 13.11 -5.59
N THR A 357 -27.63 12.76 -6.78
CA THR A 357 -29.00 12.30 -6.99
C THR A 357 -29.11 10.78 -7.07
N GLN A 358 -28.00 10.07 -7.16
CA GLN A 358 -27.94 8.62 -7.27
C GLN A 358 -26.85 8.02 -6.36
N LEU A 359 -26.94 6.70 -6.13
CA LEU A 359 -25.95 5.96 -5.38
C LEU A 359 -24.63 5.88 -6.15
N THR A 360 -23.57 6.46 -5.58
CA THR A 360 -22.23 6.51 -6.19
C THR A 360 -21.15 6.00 -5.23
N GLY A 361 -19.99 5.62 -5.77
CA GLY A 361 -18.82 5.26 -4.96
C GLY A 361 -18.38 6.39 -4.02
N PRO A 362 -18.21 7.64 -4.51
CA PRO A 362 -17.91 8.80 -3.67
C PRO A 362 -18.87 8.98 -2.48
N TYR A 363 -20.17 8.89 -2.71
CA TYR A 363 -21.18 9.03 -1.64
C TYR A 363 -20.99 7.98 -0.52
N ILE A 364 -20.76 6.71 -0.91
CA ILE A 364 -20.53 5.63 0.06
C ILE A 364 -19.28 5.93 0.90
N ILE A 365 -18.22 6.42 0.26
CA ILE A 365 -16.94 6.72 0.92
C ILE A 365 -17.05 7.92 1.85
N GLU A 366 -17.74 8.98 1.45
CA GLU A 366 -17.99 10.14 2.33
C GLU A 366 -18.80 9.75 3.56
N LYS A 367 -19.86 8.92 3.39
CA LYS A 367 -20.62 8.41 4.53
C LYS A 367 -19.79 7.51 5.45
N LEU A 368 -18.90 6.69 4.88
CA LEU A 368 -17.94 5.92 5.66
C LEU A 368 -16.99 6.84 6.45
N TYR A 369 -16.46 7.88 5.81
CA TYR A 369 -15.61 8.88 6.48
C TYR A 369 -16.35 9.56 7.63
N GLU A 370 -17.57 10.06 7.40
CA GLU A 370 -18.41 10.69 8.41
C GLU A 370 -18.64 9.78 9.63
N LEU A 371 -19.04 8.54 9.40
CA LEU A 371 -19.38 7.58 10.46
C LEU A 371 -18.15 7.08 11.24
N THR A 372 -16.99 7.02 10.60
CA THR A 372 -15.72 6.63 11.25
C THR A 372 -14.94 7.82 11.76
N ASN A 373 -15.39 9.04 11.48
CA ASN A 373 -14.63 10.26 11.75
C ASN A 373 -13.18 10.20 11.23
N GLY A 374 -12.98 9.50 10.09
CA GLY A 374 -11.67 9.29 9.50
C GLY A 374 -10.73 8.34 10.29
N ASP A 375 -11.22 7.69 11.34
CA ASP A 375 -10.44 6.78 12.19
C ASP A 375 -10.61 5.30 11.81
N ALA A 376 -10.52 4.99 10.53
CA ALA A 376 -10.50 3.61 10.05
C ALA A 376 -9.26 3.36 9.18
N ILE A 377 -8.83 2.12 9.18
CA ILE A 377 -7.87 1.63 8.18
C ILE A 377 -8.66 1.22 6.95
N ILE A 378 -8.38 1.87 5.83
CA ILE A 378 -8.98 1.59 4.55
C ILE A 378 -8.01 0.76 3.72
N SER A 379 -8.38 -0.46 3.41
CA SER A 379 -7.73 -1.26 2.37
C SER A 379 -8.50 -1.09 1.07
N THR A 380 -7.84 -1.09 -0.05
CA THR A 380 -8.51 -1.06 -1.34
C THR A 380 -7.97 -2.12 -2.28
N ASP A 381 -8.84 -2.64 -3.12
CA ASP A 381 -8.45 -3.24 -4.37
C ASP A 381 -8.15 -2.16 -5.43
N VAL A 382 -7.86 -2.56 -6.68
CA VAL A 382 -7.40 -1.66 -7.74
C VAL A 382 -8.50 -1.42 -8.78
N GLY A 383 -8.83 -0.14 -8.98
CA GLY A 383 -9.85 0.30 -9.92
C GLY A 383 -10.45 1.65 -9.55
N GLN A 384 -11.67 1.94 -10.04
CA GLN A 384 -12.38 3.19 -9.74
C GLN A 384 -12.57 3.40 -8.23
N HIS A 385 -12.96 2.36 -7.51
CA HIS A 385 -13.13 2.35 -6.06
C HIS A 385 -11.86 2.76 -5.29
N GLN A 386 -10.68 2.39 -5.79
CA GLN A 386 -9.39 2.82 -5.24
C GLN A 386 -9.21 4.33 -5.36
N MET A 387 -9.49 4.87 -6.53
CA MET A 387 -9.35 6.30 -6.79
C MET A 387 -10.37 7.11 -6.00
N TRP A 388 -11.64 6.67 -5.94
CA TRP A 388 -12.65 7.31 -5.10
C TRP A 388 -12.27 7.28 -3.62
N ALA A 389 -11.72 6.15 -3.12
CA ALA A 389 -11.21 6.09 -1.75
C ALA A 389 -10.04 7.06 -1.51
N ALA A 390 -9.17 7.24 -2.49
CA ALA A 390 -8.06 8.19 -2.41
C ALA A 390 -8.52 9.67 -2.48
N GLN A 391 -9.61 9.96 -3.21
CA GLN A 391 -10.13 11.31 -3.40
C GLN A 391 -11.06 11.76 -2.26
N TYR A 392 -11.97 10.90 -1.79
CA TYR A 392 -13.10 11.29 -0.92
C TYR A 392 -12.95 10.85 0.54
N TYR A 393 -12.08 9.90 0.89
CA TYR A 393 -11.75 9.60 2.28
C TYR A 393 -10.61 10.50 2.76
N LYS A 394 -10.86 11.33 3.77
CA LYS A 394 -9.85 12.25 4.30
C LYS A 394 -8.99 11.56 5.35
N TYR A 395 -7.86 11.01 4.92
CA TYR A 395 -6.92 10.33 5.81
C TYR A 395 -6.30 11.33 6.79
N LYS A 396 -6.25 10.98 8.07
CA LYS A 396 -5.74 11.83 9.16
C LYS A 396 -4.37 11.39 9.68
N GLU A 397 -4.07 10.10 9.53
CA GLU A 397 -2.88 9.46 10.07
C GLU A 397 -2.18 8.59 9.01
N PRO A 398 -0.84 8.47 9.06
CA PRO A 398 -0.12 7.54 8.20
C PRO A 398 -0.52 6.08 8.51
N ARG A 399 -0.30 5.17 7.55
CA ARG A 399 -0.60 3.74 7.67
C ARG A 399 -2.09 3.40 7.78
N THR A 400 -2.96 4.30 7.34
CA THR A 400 -4.42 4.10 7.31
C THR A 400 -4.99 3.89 5.91
N LEU A 401 -4.19 4.04 4.85
CA LEU A 401 -4.50 3.56 3.51
C LEU A 401 -3.56 2.41 3.14
N LEU A 402 -4.14 1.25 2.83
CA LEU A 402 -3.45 0.07 2.34
C LEU A 402 -3.91 -0.23 0.92
N THR A 403 -3.02 -0.13 -0.04
CA THR A 403 -3.37 -0.30 -1.45
C THR A 403 -2.17 -0.72 -2.27
N SER A 404 -2.38 -1.43 -3.38
CA SER A 404 -1.34 -1.76 -4.34
C SER A 404 -1.15 -0.59 -5.32
N GLY A 405 -0.25 0.35 -4.98
CA GLY A 405 -0.03 1.55 -5.77
C GLY A 405 0.92 1.34 -6.95
N GLY A 406 1.99 0.58 -6.75
CA GLY A 406 3.03 0.37 -7.76
C GLY A 406 2.72 -0.75 -8.75
N LEU A 407 2.28 -1.92 -8.27
CA LEU A 407 1.96 -3.06 -9.15
C LEU A 407 0.52 -3.03 -9.66
N GLY A 408 -0.42 -2.44 -8.93
CA GLY A 408 -1.82 -2.38 -9.34
C GLY A 408 -2.53 -3.73 -9.25
N THR A 409 -2.31 -4.47 -8.16
CA THR A 409 -2.77 -5.85 -7.98
C THR A 409 -4.26 -5.88 -7.64
N MET A 410 -5.10 -6.30 -8.57
CA MET A 410 -6.48 -6.69 -8.29
C MET A 410 -6.50 -7.97 -7.44
N GLY A 411 -7.40 -8.03 -6.45
CA GLY A 411 -7.47 -9.12 -5.47
C GLY A 411 -6.58 -8.92 -4.23
N TYR A 412 -5.91 -7.78 -4.10
CA TYR A 412 -5.04 -7.43 -2.98
C TYR A 412 -5.80 -7.13 -1.69
N GLY A 413 -6.91 -6.40 -1.80
CA GLY A 413 -7.51 -5.64 -0.70
C GLY A 413 -7.98 -6.47 0.47
N LEU A 414 -8.70 -7.60 0.23
CA LEU A 414 -9.24 -8.43 1.31
C LEU A 414 -8.14 -9.11 2.14
N GLY A 415 -7.12 -9.66 1.48
CA GLY A 415 -5.95 -10.21 2.19
C GLY A 415 -5.27 -9.16 3.05
N ALA A 416 -5.01 -7.98 2.48
CA ALA A 416 -4.39 -6.86 3.20
C ALA A 416 -5.23 -6.39 4.39
N ALA A 417 -6.55 -6.32 4.25
CA ALA A 417 -7.48 -5.97 5.33
C ALA A 417 -7.42 -6.99 6.48
N ILE A 418 -7.34 -8.30 6.17
CA ILE A 418 -7.16 -9.35 7.18
C ILE A 418 -5.85 -9.11 7.94
N GLY A 419 -4.75 -8.88 7.22
CA GLY A 419 -3.45 -8.59 7.82
C GLY A 419 -3.47 -7.36 8.72
N ALA A 420 -4.07 -6.27 8.25
CA ALA A 420 -4.25 -5.05 9.02
C ALA A 420 -5.07 -5.29 10.30
N LYS A 421 -6.17 -6.04 10.21
CA LYS A 421 -7.01 -6.36 11.38
C LYS A 421 -6.29 -7.24 12.40
N MET A 422 -5.42 -8.13 11.95
CA MET A 422 -4.59 -8.93 12.85
C MET A 422 -3.53 -8.06 13.55
N GLY A 423 -2.91 -7.12 12.84
CA GLY A 423 -1.89 -6.22 13.38
C GLY A 423 -2.41 -5.05 14.21
N ARG A 424 -3.64 -4.61 13.93
CA ARG A 424 -4.31 -3.47 14.60
C ARG A 424 -5.75 -3.87 14.99
N PRO A 425 -5.89 -4.80 15.93
CA PRO A 425 -7.19 -5.36 16.31
C PRO A 425 -8.18 -4.33 16.86
N GLU A 426 -7.68 -3.24 17.43
CA GLU A 426 -8.47 -2.13 17.98
C GLU A 426 -9.08 -1.23 16.92
N LYS A 427 -8.51 -1.18 15.72
CA LYS A 427 -8.99 -0.30 14.64
C LYS A 427 -10.13 -0.94 13.85
N THR A 428 -11.05 -0.11 13.39
CA THR A 428 -11.99 -0.49 12.33
C THR A 428 -11.21 -0.67 11.04
N VAL A 429 -11.40 -1.80 10.37
CA VAL A 429 -10.75 -2.09 9.08
C VAL A 429 -11.83 -2.30 8.02
N VAL A 430 -11.72 -1.56 6.92
CA VAL A 430 -12.65 -1.61 5.80
C VAL A 430 -11.89 -1.88 4.52
N ASN A 431 -12.24 -2.95 3.81
CA ASN A 431 -11.79 -3.15 2.43
C ASN A 431 -12.82 -2.61 1.45
N ILE A 432 -12.36 -1.83 0.46
CA ILE A 432 -13.20 -1.30 -0.63
C ILE A 432 -12.74 -1.94 -1.94
N ALA A 433 -13.59 -2.74 -2.55
CA ALA A 433 -13.31 -3.46 -3.78
C ALA A 433 -14.40 -3.25 -4.83
N GLY A 434 -14.05 -3.34 -6.10
CA GLY A 434 -15.03 -3.58 -7.17
C GLY A 434 -15.41 -5.07 -7.21
N ASP A 435 -16.53 -5.37 -7.83
CA ASP A 435 -17.01 -6.76 -8.00
C ASP A 435 -15.99 -7.63 -8.77
N GLY A 436 -15.35 -7.10 -9.79
CA GLY A 436 -14.29 -7.80 -10.52
C GLY A 436 -13.07 -8.13 -9.65
N CYS A 437 -12.65 -7.22 -8.77
CA CYS A 437 -11.54 -7.45 -7.85
C CYS A 437 -11.90 -8.44 -6.74
N PHE A 438 -13.08 -8.29 -6.14
CA PHE A 438 -13.54 -9.16 -5.07
C PHE A 438 -13.56 -10.62 -5.50
N ARG A 439 -13.94 -10.91 -6.75
CA ARG A 439 -13.94 -12.27 -7.32
C ARG A 439 -12.58 -12.96 -7.30
N MET A 440 -11.47 -12.20 -7.37
CA MET A 440 -10.13 -12.79 -7.51
C MET A 440 -9.65 -13.47 -6.23
N ASN A 441 -10.02 -12.94 -5.05
CA ASN A 441 -9.59 -13.48 -3.75
C ASN A 441 -10.74 -13.55 -2.73
N MET A 442 -11.99 -13.67 -3.17
CA MET A 442 -13.19 -13.77 -2.30
C MET A 442 -13.14 -14.96 -1.34
N ASN A 443 -12.39 -16.02 -1.66
CA ASN A 443 -12.14 -17.17 -0.79
C ASN A 443 -11.52 -16.77 0.56
N GLU A 444 -10.79 -15.66 0.63
CA GLU A 444 -10.24 -15.13 1.88
C GLU A 444 -11.32 -14.59 2.83
N LEU A 445 -12.57 -14.45 2.38
CA LEU A 445 -13.68 -14.14 3.27
C LEU A 445 -13.90 -15.25 4.31
N ALA A 446 -13.68 -16.53 3.93
CA ALA A 446 -13.66 -17.65 4.88
C ALA A 446 -12.51 -17.54 5.89
N THR A 447 -11.38 -16.98 5.49
CA THR A 447 -10.27 -16.66 6.40
C THR A 447 -10.68 -15.57 7.39
N ALA A 448 -11.29 -14.48 6.92
CA ALA A 448 -11.80 -13.41 7.78
C ALA A 448 -12.84 -13.93 8.79
N ALA A 449 -13.75 -14.79 8.35
CA ALA A 449 -14.76 -15.43 9.21
C ALA A 449 -14.10 -16.31 10.29
N ARG A 450 -13.07 -17.07 9.92
CA ARG A 450 -12.31 -17.91 10.85
C ARG A 450 -11.54 -17.08 11.89
N CYS A 451 -11.04 -15.92 11.50
CA CYS A 451 -10.39 -15.00 12.45
C CYS A 451 -11.36 -14.45 13.51
N GLY A 452 -12.67 -14.48 13.26
CA GLY A 452 -13.70 -14.07 14.21
C GLY A 452 -13.61 -12.60 14.64
N ARG A 453 -13.03 -11.73 13.80
CA ARG A 453 -12.84 -10.30 14.08
C ARG A 453 -13.68 -9.47 13.12
N GLN A 454 -14.12 -8.29 13.58
CA GLN A 454 -14.79 -7.34 12.72
C GLN A 454 -13.91 -6.95 11.53
N LEU A 455 -14.45 -7.10 10.33
CA LEU A 455 -13.88 -6.62 9.07
C LEU A 455 -15.03 -6.26 8.15
N ILE A 456 -14.99 -5.10 7.54
CA ILE A 456 -16.03 -4.64 6.62
C ILE A 456 -15.49 -4.74 5.19
N GLN A 457 -16.19 -5.49 4.36
CA GLN A 457 -15.94 -5.59 2.92
C GLN A 457 -17.02 -4.82 2.17
N ILE A 458 -16.68 -3.68 1.58
CA ILE A 458 -17.57 -2.97 0.65
C ILE A 458 -17.25 -3.45 -0.76
N VAL A 459 -18.25 -3.95 -1.45
CA VAL A 459 -18.19 -4.31 -2.88
C VAL A 459 -18.94 -3.24 -3.65
N MET A 460 -18.24 -2.41 -4.41
CA MET A 460 -18.84 -1.49 -5.37
C MET A 460 -19.16 -2.28 -6.64
N ASN A 461 -20.39 -2.79 -6.66
CA ASN A 461 -20.88 -3.73 -7.66
C ASN A 461 -21.56 -2.99 -8.79
N ASN A 462 -20.84 -2.79 -9.88
CA ASN A 462 -21.34 -2.14 -11.09
C ASN A 462 -21.45 -3.12 -12.28
N HIS A 463 -21.25 -4.41 -12.05
CA HIS A 463 -21.29 -5.48 -13.05
C HIS A 463 -20.34 -5.31 -14.23
N VAL A 464 -19.27 -4.50 -14.05
CA VAL A 464 -18.25 -4.26 -15.09
C VAL A 464 -16.85 -4.12 -14.46
N LEU A 465 -15.81 -4.27 -15.28
CA LEU A 465 -14.47 -3.83 -14.91
C LEU A 465 -14.38 -2.31 -15.11
N GLY A 466 -14.89 -1.56 -14.12
CA GLY A 466 -15.25 -0.14 -14.25
C GLY A 466 -14.12 0.77 -14.78
N MET A 467 -12.88 0.65 -14.25
CA MET A 467 -11.76 1.45 -14.73
C MET A 467 -11.41 1.12 -16.20
N VAL A 468 -11.42 -0.17 -16.57
CA VAL A 468 -11.15 -0.59 -17.95
C VAL A 468 -12.28 -0.12 -18.89
N ARG A 469 -13.54 -0.23 -18.44
CA ARG A 469 -14.70 0.28 -19.17
C ARG A 469 -14.61 1.80 -19.40
N GLN A 470 -14.23 2.56 -18.37
CA GLN A 470 -14.00 4.01 -18.50
C GLN A 470 -12.97 4.33 -19.60
N TRP A 471 -11.86 3.61 -19.66
CA TRP A 471 -10.85 3.76 -20.73
C TRP A 471 -11.39 3.37 -22.09
N GLN A 472 -12.19 2.30 -22.18
CA GLN A 472 -12.85 1.91 -23.43
C GLN A 472 -13.86 2.97 -23.91
N THR A 473 -14.55 3.62 -22.96
CA THR A 473 -15.45 4.73 -23.25
C THR A 473 -14.67 5.91 -23.83
N LEU A 474 -13.61 6.35 -23.15
CA LEU A 474 -12.87 7.56 -23.49
C LEU A 474 -11.96 7.41 -24.72
N PHE A 475 -11.29 6.26 -24.87
CA PHE A 475 -10.20 6.11 -25.82
C PHE A 475 -10.39 5.02 -26.87
N TYR A 476 -11.39 4.15 -26.73
CA TYR A 476 -11.60 3.01 -27.62
C TYR A 476 -12.97 2.99 -28.29
N GLY A 477 -13.64 4.16 -28.40
CA GLY A 477 -14.91 4.30 -29.11
C GLY A 477 -16.03 3.41 -28.56
N LYS A 478 -16.10 3.26 -27.24
CA LYS A 478 -17.12 2.48 -26.52
C LYS A 478 -17.18 0.98 -26.93
N ARG A 479 -16.05 0.44 -27.38
CA ARG A 479 -15.93 -1.00 -27.68
C ARG A 479 -15.60 -1.79 -26.42
N TYR A 480 -16.63 -2.23 -25.69
CA TYR A 480 -16.53 -2.89 -24.39
C TYR A 480 -16.18 -4.38 -24.51
N SER A 481 -14.92 -4.67 -24.87
CA SER A 481 -14.46 -6.04 -25.03
C SER A 481 -14.12 -6.64 -23.66
N SER A 482 -14.85 -7.69 -23.27
CA SER A 482 -14.59 -8.51 -22.07
C SER A 482 -14.56 -7.72 -20.76
N THR A 483 -15.31 -6.63 -20.66
CA THR A 483 -15.39 -5.80 -19.45
C THR A 483 -16.75 -5.82 -18.78
N VAL A 484 -17.75 -6.44 -19.39
CA VAL A 484 -19.08 -6.65 -18.80
C VAL A 484 -19.07 -7.98 -18.05
N LEU A 485 -19.50 -7.97 -16.80
CA LEU A 485 -19.60 -9.12 -15.91
C LEU A 485 -21.09 -9.51 -15.79
N ASP A 486 -21.65 -10.03 -16.89
CA ASP A 486 -23.07 -10.36 -17.07
C ASP A 486 -23.45 -11.75 -16.56
N ASP A 487 -22.60 -12.35 -15.72
CA ASP A 487 -22.88 -13.62 -15.08
C ASP A 487 -23.87 -13.51 -13.90
N SER A 488 -24.30 -14.65 -13.40
CA SER A 488 -25.30 -14.77 -12.32
C SER A 488 -24.68 -14.88 -10.92
N VAL A 489 -23.48 -14.32 -10.69
CA VAL A 489 -22.84 -14.38 -9.36
C VAL A 489 -23.64 -13.56 -8.35
N ASP A 490 -24.19 -14.23 -7.35
CA ASP A 490 -24.89 -13.61 -6.23
C ASP A 490 -23.95 -13.47 -5.04
N PHE A 491 -23.40 -12.26 -4.84
CA PHE A 491 -22.48 -11.99 -3.73
C PHE A 491 -23.11 -12.13 -2.35
N VAL A 492 -24.44 -12.02 -2.23
CA VAL A 492 -25.13 -12.26 -0.96
C VAL A 492 -25.01 -13.74 -0.57
N LYS A 493 -25.46 -14.63 -1.42
CA LYS A 493 -25.38 -16.09 -1.16
C LYS A 493 -23.95 -16.57 -1.01
N LEU A 494 -23.04 -16.07 -1.85
CA LEU A 494 -21.64 -16.42 -1.82
C LEU A 494 -21.01 -16.02 -0.49
N SER A 495 -21.22 -14.80 -0.04
CA SER A 495 -20.61 -14.28 1.19
C SER A 495 -21.18 -14.96 2.43
N GLU A 496 -22.49 -15.24 2.46
CA GLU A 496 -23.12 -16.04 3.51
C GLU A 496 -22.52 -17.45 3.58
N ALA A 497 -22.33 -18.11 2.43
CA ALA A 497 -21.71 -19.42 2.35
C ALA A 497 -20.24 -19.43 2.84
N LEU A 498 -19.53 -18.30 2.72
CA LEU A 498 -18.17 -18.11 3.23
C LEU A 498 -18.13 -17.63 4.69
N GLY A 499 -19.29 -17.46 5.34
CA GLY A 499 -19.40 -17.19 6.77
C GLY A 499 -19.48 -15.70 7.17
N ALA A 500 -19.73 -14.80 6.24
CA ALA A 500 -19.94 -13.38 6.52
C ALA A 500 -21.42 -13.01 6.63
N LYS A 501 -21.73 -11.95 7.38
CA LYS A 501 -23.02 -11.27 7.26
C LYS A 501 -23.03 -10.42 5.99
N VAL A 502 -24.19 -10.25 5.36
CA VAL A 502 -24.29 -9.48 4.11
C VAL A 502 -25.45 -8.51 4.16
N ILE A 503 -25.23 -7.34 3.58
CA ILE A 503 -26.24 -6.31 3.39
C ILE A 503 -26.16 -5.83 1.94
N ARG A 504 -27.25 -5.98 1.17
CA ARG A 504 -27.32 -5.39 -0.16
C ARG A 504 -27.82 -3.95 -0.07
N VAL A 505 -27.12 -3.05 -0.73
CA VAL A 505 -27.41 -1.61 -0.78
C VAL A 505 -27.66 -1.22 -2.23
N THR A 506 -28.89 -0.76 -2.53
CA THR A 506 -29.28 -0.37 -3.89
C THR A 506 -29.75 1.07 -4.00
N ARG A 507 -29.92 1.77 -2.85
CA ARG A 507 -30.40 3.15 -2.79
C ARG A 507 -29.53 3.95 -1.83
N MET A 508 -29.46 5.27 -2.04
CA MET A 508 -28.67 6.18 -1.20
C MET A 508 -29.09 6.14 0.28
N GLU A 509 -30.39 6.12 0.56
CA GLU A 509 -30.93 6.12 1.92
C GLU A 509 -30.58 4.85 2.71
N ASP A 510 -30.21 3.76 2.05
CA ASP A 510 -29.82 2.51 2.69
C ASP A 510 -28.34 2.48 3.13
N VAL A 511 -27.51 3.41 2.62
CA VAL A 511 -26.05 3.41 2.86
C VAL A 511 -25.72 3.62 4.34
N GLU A 512 -26.23 4.68 4.94
CA GLU A 512 -25.92 5.01 6.33
C GLU A 512 -26.39 3.94 7.32
N PRO A 513 -27.65 3.41 7.24
CA PRO A 513 -28.07 2.28 8.06
C PRO A 513 -27.19 1.03 7.88
N ALA A 514 -26.83 0.68 6.64
CA ALA A 514 -25.99 -0.47 6.35
C ALA A 514 -24.57 -0.33 6.95
N LEU A 515 -23.96 0.84 6.79
CA LEU A 515 -22.65 1.14 7.39
C LEU A 515 -22.71 1.08 8.92
N LYS A 516 -23.74 1.65 9.58
CA LYS A 516 -23.92 1.57 11.03
C LYS A 516 -24.05 0.13 11.52
N MET A 517 -24.80 -0.71 10.80
CA MET A 517 -24.91 -2.13 11.12
C MET A 517 -23.58 -2.87 10.97
N ALA A 518 -22.81 -2.56 9.93
CA ALA A 518 -21.50 -3.15 9.69
C ALA A 518 -20.47 -2.72 10.75
N LEU A 519 -20.49 -1.45 11.13
CA LEU A 519 -19.61 -0.90 12.18
C LEU A 519 -19.92 -1.48 13.58
N ALA A 520 -21.14 -1.88 13.83
CA ALA A 520 -21.57 -2.50 15.09
C ALA A 520 -21.41 -4.04 15.12
N ALA A 521 -20.99 -4.66 14.02
CA ALA A 521 -20.88 -6.11 13.94
C ALA A 521 -19.61 -6.62 14.63
N GLU A 522 -19.65 -7.84 15.16
CA GLU A 522 -18.49 -8.48 15.80
C GLU A 522 -17.61 -9.27 14.82
N GLY A 523 -18.17 -9.76 13.71
CA GLY A 523 -17.49 -10.55 12.67
C GLY A 523 -17.44 -9.83 11.32
N PRO A 524 -17.03 -10.53 10.24
CA PRO A 524 -16.97 -9.96 8.90
C PRO A 524 -18.35 -9.65 8.35
N VAL A 525 -18.48 -8.48 7.71
CA VAL A 525 -19.70 -8.01 7.04
C VAL A 525 -19.36 -7.60 5.62
N VAL A 526 -20.17 -8.01 4.66
CA VAL A 526 -20.09 -7.59 3.25
C VAL A 526 -21.23 -6.64 2.95
N LEU A 527 -20.91 -5.48 2.40
CA LEU A 527 -21.88 -4.56 1.81
C LEU A 527 -21.82 -4.70 0.28
N ASP A 528 -22.84 -5.31 -0.33
CA ASP A 528 -22.98 -5.43 -1.79
C ASP A 528 -23.72 -4.20 -2.31
N CYS A 529 -22.95 -3.17 -2.70
CA CYS A 529 -23.46 -1.86 -3.10
C CYS A 529 -23.58 -1.78 -4.63
N TRP A 530 -24.80 -1.75 -5.14
CA TRP A 530 -25.09 -1.68 -6.56
C TRP A 530 -25.05 -0.24 -7.05
N ILE A 531 -24.04 0.08 -7.85
CA ILE A 531 -23.84 1.41 -8.44
C ILE A 531 -23.93 1.34 -9.96
N ASP A 532 -24.12 2.49 -10.62
CA ASP A 532 -24.23 2.54 -12.07
C ASP A 532 -22.91 2.15 -12.75
N GLN A 533 -23.01 1.42 -13.86
CA GLN A 533 -21.87 0.89 -14.62
C GLN A 533 -21.07 1.96 -15.38
N ASP A 534 -21.68 3.11 -15.66
CA ASP A 534 -21.08 4.19 -16.44
C ASP A 534 -20.51 5.33 -15.58
N LEU A 535 -20.52 5.16 -14.24
CA LEU A 535 -19.82 6.07 -13.35
C LEU A 535 -18.34 6.10 -13.66
N SER A 536 -17.76 7.30 -13.68
CA SER A 536 -16.36 7.54 -14.01
C SER A 536 -15.62 8.21 -12.85
N VAL A 537 -14.30 8.05 -12.84
CA VAL A 537 -13.40 8.76 -11.90
C VAL A 537 -12.92 10.03 -12.57
N PHE A 538 -13.23 11.15 -11.96
CA PHE A 538 -12.74 12.48 -12.34
C PHE A 538 -12.21 13.23 -11.10
N PRO A 539 -11.33 14.22 -11.28
CA PRO A 539 -10.66 14.65 -12.53
C PRO A 539 -9.72 13.57 -13.10
N MET A 540 -9.29 13.76 -14.34
CA MET A 540 -8.36 12.87 -15.02
C MET A 540 -7.36 13.63 -15.89
N VAL A 541 -6.07 13.23 -15.81
CA VAL A 541 -5.04 13.60 -16.79
C VAL A 541 -4.83 12.43 -17.73
N PRO A 542 -4.95 12.60 -19.06
CA PRO A 542 -4.69 11.51 -20.00
C PRO A 542 -3.25 10.98 -19.86
N ALA A 543 -3.05 9.69 -20.13
CA ALA A 543 -1.74 9.08 -20.04
C ALA A 543 -0.72 9.80 -20.93
N GLY A 544 0.39 10.29 -20.35
CA GLY A 544 1.44 11.02 -21.05
C GLY A 544 1.11 12.47 -21.42
N ALA A 545 -0.06 12.99 -21.03
CA ALA A 545 -0.41 14.40 -21.16
C ALA A 545 0.25 15.24 -20.05
N ASN A 546 0.19 16.56 -20.17
CA ASN A 546 0.69 17.46 -19.12
C ASN A 546 -0.29 17.48 -17.94
N LEU A 547 0.17 17.85 -16.74
CA LEU A 547 -0.70 17.94 -15.57
C LEU A 547 -1.80 19.00 -15.71
N ASP A 548 -1.54 20.07 -16.43
CA ASP A 548 -2.49 21.14 -16.74
C ASP A 548 -3.53 20.77 -17.82
N ASP A 549 -3.35 19.64 -18.53
CA ASP A 549 -4.36 19.04 -19.39
C ASP A 549 -5.44 18.28 -18.60
N VAL A 550 -5.50 18.45 -17.27
CA VAL A 550 -6.49 17.83 -16.39
C VAL A 550 -7.91 18.26 -16.75
N PHE A 551 -8.80 17.30 -16.91
CA PHE A 551 -10.21 17.54 -17.23
C PHE A 551 -11.16 16.81 -16.28
N ASP A 552 -12.39 17.29 -16.19
CA ASP A 552 -13.48 16.68 -15.46
C ASP A 552 -14.71 16.41 -16.36
N GLU A 553 -15.79 15.94 -15.78
CA GLU A 553 -17.02 15.62 -16.51
C GLU A 553 -17.66 16.87 -17.15
N GLU A 554 -17.53 18.05 -16.51
CA GLU A 554 -18.07 19.31 -17.08
C GLU A 554 -17.28 19.75 -18.30
N ASP A 555 -15.97 19.55 -18.29
CA ASP A 555 -15.12 19.88 -19.44
C ASP A 555 -15.46 18.97 -20.64
N MET A 556 -15.76 17.68 -20.40
CA MET A 556 -16.20 16.77 -21.47
C MET A 556 -17.53 17.23 -22.10
N LYS A 557 -18.51 17.62 -21.28
CA LYS A 557 -19.83 18.08 -21.75
C LYS A 557 -19.77 19.37 -22.60
N LYS A 558 -18.69 20.17 -22.45
CA LYS A 558 -18.48 21.38 -23.29
C LYS A 558 -17.95 21.06 -24.69
N HIS A 559 -17.40 19.86 -24.88
CA HIS A 559 -16.79 19.41 -26.14
C HIS A 559 -17.67 18.41 -26.93
N GLU A 560 -18.79 17.94 -26.36
CA GLU A 560 -19.88 17.23 -27.06
C GLU A 560 -20.87 18.24 -27.69
#